data_d508c5904131f5b32c7e640081962cbc
#
_entry.id   d508c5904131f5b32c7e640081962cbc
#
_cell.length_a   1.000
_cell.length_b   1.000
_cell.length_c   1.000
_cell.angle_alpha   90.00
_cell.angle_beta   90.00
_cell.angle_gamma   90.00
#
_symmetry.space_group_name_H-M   'P 1'
#
loop_
_entity.id
_entity.type
_entity.pdbx_description
1 polymer ?
#
loop_
_entity_poly.entity_id
_entity_poly.type
_entity_poly.pdbx_seq_one_letter_code
_entity_poly.pdbx_strand_id
1 'polypeptide(L)'
;PLKDWDIKIYRGVLTGFNDAFIISTEKRDEILANCQTEEERIRTAELIRPILRGRDIKRYGYNWADLWLIATFPSRHYDIEMYPAVKAHLLSFGKERLEQTGKKYIINGEEIKARKKTSNKWFETQDSISYWDDFFKPKIVWARLMRISKSEIDSFPRFSKADAGYFVVDSLCFFTGKGIDKLCTFLNSSLATYYYLKNIAILDN
;
A
#
# COMPACT_ATOMS: atom_id res chain seq x y z
N PRO A 1 -20.27 19.56 -3.76
CA PRO A 1 -19.80 18.19 -4.07
C PRO A 1 -18.31 18.03 -3.77
N LEU A 2 -17.80 16.76 -3.64
CA LEU A 2 -16.38 16.52 -3.37
C LEU A 2 -15.44 17.13 -4.42
N LYS A 3 -15.90 17.26 -5.66
CA LYS A 3 -15.14 17.91 -6.74
C LYS A 3 -14.83 19.39 -6.51
N ASP A 4 -15.57 20.04 -5.59
CA ASP A 4 -15.37 21.46 -5.25
C ASP A 4 -14.34 21.65 -4.13
N TRP A 5 -13.84 20.55 -3.55
CA TRP A 5 -12.77 20.56 -2.56
C TRP A 5 -11.42 20.49 -3.25
N ASP A 6 -10.45 21.24 -2.76
CA ASP A 6 -9.06 21.19 -3.24
C ASP A 6 -8.37 19.91 -2.70
N ILE A 7 -8.82 18.76 -3.22
CA ILE A 7 -8.30 17.44 -2.85
C ILE A 7 -7.88 16.65 -4.09
N LYS A 8 -6.90 15.76 -3.89
CA LYS A 8 -6.45 14.79 -4.89
C LYS A 8 -6.65 13.38 -4.35
N ILE A 9 -7.33 12.55 -5.12
CA ILE A 9 -7.69 11.17 -4.72
C ILE A 9 -6.80 10.18 -5.46
N TYR A 10 -6.27 9.21 -4.71
CA TYR A 10 -5.34 8.21 -5.21
C TYR A 10 -5.74 6.82 -4.74
N ARG A 11 -5.29 5.81 -5.48
CA ARG A 11 -5.33 4.40 -5.08
C ARG A 11 -4.04 4.06 -4.33
N GLY A 12 -4.09 3.04 -3.47
CA GLY A 12 -2.90 2.48 -2.84
C GLY A 12 -2.06 1.62 -3.78
N VAL A 13 -0.94 1.12 -3.26
CA VAL A 13 0.09 0.42 -4.01
C VAL A 13 -0.31 -1.02 -4.31
N LEU A 14 -0.21 -1.43 -5.58
CA LEU A 14 -0.28 -2.82 -6.01
C LEU A 14 1.13 -3.36 -6.26
N THR A 15 1.56 -4.29 -5.43
CA THR A 15 2.90 -4.91 -5.55
C THR A 15 2.94 -6.01 -6.60
N GLY A 16 1.81 -6.67 -6.83
CA GLY A 16 1.69 -7.87 -7.65
C GLY A 16 2.13 -9.16 -6.97
N PHE A 17 2.87 -9.08 -5.86
CA PHE A 17 3.23 -10.20 -4.99
C PHE A 17 3.58 -9.70 -3.58
N ASN A 18 2.58 -9.61 -2.72
CA ASN A 18 2.72 -8.99 -1.40
C ASN A 18 3.78 -9.66 -0.51
N ASP A 19 3.92 -10.98 -0.56
CA ASP A 19 4.84 -11.71 0.32
C ASP A 19 6.31 -11.29 0.17
N ALA A 20 6.71 -10.86 -1.05
CA ALA A 20 8.05 -10.37 -1.31
C ALA A 20 8.24 -8.88 -0.98
N PHE A 21 7.18 -8.07 -1.12
CA PHE A 21 7.28 -6.61 -1.04
C PHE A 21 6.74 -6.02 0.26
N ILE A 22 5.91 -6.77 1.02
CA ILE A 22 5.38 -6.33 2.32
C ILE A 22 5.99 -7.20 3.40
N ILE A 23 6.84 -6.60 4.21
CA ILE A 23 7.68 -7.27 5.20
C ILE A 23 7.35 -6.81 6.62
N SER A 24 7.68 -7.63 7.62
CA SER A 24 7.59 -7.26 9.03
C SER A 24 8.74 -6.34 9.45
N THR A 25 8.65 -5.76 10.65
CA THR A 25 9.72 -4.96 11.24
C THR A 25 10.99 -5.80 11.41
N GLU A 26 10.88 -7.05 11.87
CA GLU A 26 12.00 -7.96 12.05
C GLU A 26 12.73 -8.22 10.71
N LYS A 27 11.96 -8.45 9.63
CA LYS A 27 12.54 -8.66 8.30
C LYS A 27 13.18 -7.38 7.75
N ARG A 28 12.58 -6.22 7.99
CA ARG A 28 13.19 -4.92 7.65
C ARG A 28 14.53 -4.75 8.35
N ASP A 29 14.57 -5.01 9.66
CA ASP A 29 15.79 -4.85 10.46
C ASP A 29 16.87 -5.86 10.05
N GLU A 30 16.49 -7.09 9.69
CA GLU A 30 17.40 -8.08 9.09
C GLU A 30 17.99 -7.57 7.77
N ILE A 31 17.16 -7.01 6.85
CA ILE A 31 17.65 -6.46 5.58
C ILE A 31 18.60 -5.29 5.85
N LEU A 32 18.28 -4.40 6.78
CA LEU A 32 19.16 -3.27 7.12
C LEU A 32 20.48 -3.73 7.76
N ALA A 33 20.46 -4.79 8.56
CA ALA A 33 21.66 -5.38 9.16
C ALA A 33 22.56 -6.07 8.11
N ASN A 34 21.99 -6.55 7.01
CA ASN A 34 22.71 -7.19 5.91
C ASN A 34 23.30 -6.21 4.88
N CYS A 35 23.06 -4.89 5.03
CA CYS A 35 23.69 -3.87 4.21
C CYS A 35 25.21 -3.84 4.47
N GLN A 36 25.99 -3.77 3.40
CA GLN A 36 27.45 -3.86 3.49
C GLN A 36 28.12 -2.53 3.87
N THR A 37 27.45 -1.42 3.56
CA THR A 37 27.94 -0.06 3.88
C THR A 37 26.85 0.77 4.53
N GLU A 38 27.27 1.83 5.24
CA GLU A 38 26.31 2.76 5.87
C GLU A 38 25.48 3.50 4.81
N GLU A 39 26.09 3.83 3.66
CA GLU A 39 25.38 4.48 2.56
C GLU A 39 24.30 3.57 1.95
N GLU A 40 24.57 2.26 1.83
CA GLU A 40 23.56 1.29 1.43
C GLU A 40 22.44 1.22 2.47
N ARG A 41 22.79 1.19 3.76
CA ARG A 41 21.82 1.11 4.85
C ARG A 41 20.89 2.31 4.87
N ILE A 42 21.42 3.52 4.69
CA ILE A 42 20.62 4.76 4.62
C ILE A 42 19.66 4.71 3.43
N ARG A 43 20.17 4.40 2.22
CA ARG A 43 19.33 4.29 1.01
C ARG A 43 18.25 3.23 1.16
N THR A 44 18.60 2.08 1.75
CA THR A 44 17.67 0.98 1.97
C THR A 44 16.58 1.36 2.98
N ALA A 45 16.95 2.07 4.05
CA ALA A 45 15.97 2.59 5.00
C ALA A 45 15.00 3.61 4.38
N GLU A 46 15.48 4.41 3.42
CA GLU A 46 14.64 5.33 2.65
C GLU A 46 13.74 4.63 1.64
N LEU A 47 14.15 3.48 1.11
CA LEU A 47 13.36 2.67 0.18
C LEU A 47 12.24 1.93 0.89
N ILE A 48 12.43 1.51 2.14
CA ILE A 48 11.47 0.73 2.91
C ILE A 48 10.56 1.65 3.72
N ARG A 49 9.24 1.62 3.46
CA ARG A 49 8.26 2.57 4.01
C ARG A 49 7.15 1.86 4.79
N PRO A 50 6.65 2.45 5.90
CA PRO A 50 5.53 1.86 6.62
C PRO A 50 4.28 1.81 5.74
N ILE A 51 3.51 0.72 5.82
CA ILE A 51 2.33 0.51 4.99
C ILE A 51 1.10 0.10 5.81
N LEU A 52 -0.07 0.64 5.42
CA LEU A 52 -1.36 0.32 6.02
C LEU A 52 -2.16 -0.60 5.10
N ARG A 53 -2.88 -1.54 5.72
CA ARG A 53 -3.81 -2.47 5.06
C ARG A 53 -5.25 -2.13 5.42
N GLY A 54 -6.22 -2.68 4.70
CA GLY A 54 -7.63 -2.46 4.96
C GLY A 54 -8.08 -2.75 6.39
N ARG A 55 -7.54 -3.82 7.01
CA ARG A 55 -7.85 -4.21 8.40
C ARG A 55 -7.28 -3.27 9.46
N ASP A 56 -6.25 -2.50 9.10
CA ASP A 56 -5.59 -1.57 10.00
C ASP A 56 -6.41 -0.27 10.17
N ILE A 57 -7.34 0.02 9.22
CA ILE A 57 -8.12 1.25 9.17
C ILE A 57 -9.31 1.17 10.15
N LYS A 58 -9.41 2.21 10.98
CA LYS A 58 -10.50 2.41 11.92
C LYS A 58 -11.22 3.74 11.61
N ARG A 59 -12.33 4.00 12.26
CA ARG A 59 -13.00 5.29 12.20
C ARG A 59 -12.12 6.33 12.89
N TYR A 60 -11.73 7.39 12.16
CA TYR A 60 -10.85 8.49 12.58
C TYR A 60 -9.36 8.17 12.72
N GLY A 61 -8.94 6.91 12.88
CA GLY A 61 -7.56 6.52 13.08
C GLY A 61 -7.23 5.13 12.52
N TYR A 62 -6.08 4.61 12.83
CA TYR A 62 -5.61 3.29 12.37
C TYR A 62 -4.79 2.58 13.46
N ASN A 63 -4.73 1.25 13.36
CA ASN A 63 -3.83 0.42 14.15
C ASN A 63 -2.79 -0.16 13.19
N TRP A 64 -1.60 0.41 13.18
CA TRP A 64 -0.51 -0.09 12.33
C TRP A 64 -0.07 -1.49 12.80
N ALA A 65 0.17 -2.38 11.86
CA ALA A 65 0.52 -3.76 12.14
C ALA A 65 2.01 -4.05 11.97
N ASP A 66 2.86 -3.01 12.11
CA ASP A 66 4.33 -3.09 12.02
C ASP A 66 4.80 -3.70 10.69
N LEU A 67 4.10 -3.34 9.59
CA LEU A 67 4.43 -3.78 8.24
C LEU A 67 5.05 -2.66 7.41
N TRP A 68 5.96 -3.08 6.54
CA TRP A 68 6.75 -2.20 5.70
C TRP A 68 6.67 -2.63 4.23
N LEU A 69 6.71 -1.65 3.34
CA LEU A 69 6.74 -1.83 1.89
C LEU A 69 8.16 -1.62 1.37
N ILE A 70 8.67 -2.54 0.60
CA ILE A 70 9.83 -2.31 -0.29
C ILE A 70 9.31 -1.53 -1.50
N ALA A 71 9.53 -0.21 -1.51
CA ALA A 71 8.87 0.74 -2.41
C ALA A 71 9.63 0.94 -3.73
N THR A 72 9.98 -0.14 -4.40
CA THR A 72 10.68 -0.13 -5.71
C THR A 72 9.75 0.23 -6.86
N PHE A 73 9.25 1.47 -6.87
CA PHE A 73 8.32 1.91 -7.91
C PHE A 73 9.00 2.15 -9.26
N PRO A 74 8.41 1.68 -10.38
CA PRO A 74 8.93 1.92 -11.72
C PRO A 74 9.21 3.40 -12.03
N SER A 75 8.36 4.31 -11.56
CA SER A 75 8.51 5.75 -11.75
C SER A 75 9.75 6.37 -11.08
N ARG A 76 10.38 5.63 -10.15
CA ARG A 76 11.57 6.10 -9.43
C ARG A 76 12.88 5.62 -10.06
N HIS A 77 12.82 4.72 -11.04
CA HIS A 77 13.96 4.24 -11.82
C HIS A 77 15.13 3.72 -10.97
N TYR A 78 14.82 2.98 -9.90
CA TYR A 78 15.86 2.41 -9.05
C TYR A 78 16.78 1.47 -9.82
N ASP A 79 18.08 1.50 -9.49
CA ASP A 79 19.02 0.47 -9.84
C ASP A 79 19.14 -0.51 -8.66
N ILE A 80 18.65 -1.74 -8.84
CA ILE A 80 18.63 -2.75 -7.77
C ILE A 80 20.06 -3.17 -7.33
N GLU A 81 21.06 -2.97 -8.17
CA GLU A 81 22.46 -3.25 -7.83
C GLU A 81 23.00 -2.34 -6.72
N MET A 82 22.36 -1.18 -6.54
CA MET A 82 22.67 -0.25 -5.44
C MET A 82 22.04 -0.68 -4.09
N TYR A 83 21.25 -1.76 -4.09
CA TYR A 83 20.51 -2.28 -2.93
C TYR A 83 20.73 -3.80 -2.77
N PRO A 84 21.98 -4.28 -2.58
CA PRO A 84 22.32 -5.71 -2.55
C PRO A 84 21.49 -6.50 -1.53
N ALA A 85 21.27 -5.97 -0.33
CA ALA A 85 20.47 -6.63 0.71
C ALA A 85 18.98 -6.79 0.30
N VAL A 86 18.38 -5.77 -0.31
CA VAL A 86 17.01 -5.84 -0.85
C VAL A 86 16.96 -6.81 -2.03
N LYS A 87 17.95 -6.78 -2.94
CA LYS A 87 18.06 -7.69 -4.07
C LYS A 87 18.10 -9.14 -3.59
N ALA A 88 18.94 -9.45 -2.60
CA ALA A 88 19.05 -10.80 -2.03
C ALA A 88 17.71 -11.26 -1.41
N HIS A 89 17.03 -10.39 -0.66
CA HIS A 89 15.71 -10.67 -0.11
C HIS A 89 14.69 -10.99 -1.22
N LEU A 90 14.58 -10.15 -2.23
CA LEU A 90 13.64 -10.38 -3.33
C LEU A 90 13.97 -11.69 -4.09
N LEU A 91 15.24 -11.96 -4.39
CA LEU A 91 15.66 -13.18 -5.09
C LEU A 91 15.38 -14.46 -4.29
N SER A 92 15.26 -14.40 -2.97
CA SER A 92 14.90 -15.55 -2.15
C SER A 92 13.51 -16.13 -2.48
N PHE A 93 12.64 -15.36 -3.14
CA PHE A 93 11.33 -15.80 -3.62
C PHE A 93 11.36 -16.43 -5.02
N GLY A 94 12.52 -16.46 -5.67
CA GLY A 94 12.68 -16.90 -7.06
C GLY A 94 12.40 -15.78 -8.06
N LYS A 95 13.36 -15.52 -8.95
CA LYS A 95 13.26 -14.44 -9.95
C LYS A 95 12.06 -14.63 -10.88
N GLU A 96 11.82 -15.89 -11.31
CA GLU A 96 10.74 -16.27 -12.22
C GLU A 96 9.36 -15.89 -11.64
N ARG A 97 9.18 -16.04 -10.33
CA ARG A 97 7.96 -15.66 -9.63
C ARG A 97 7.76 -14.14 -9.61
N LEU A 98 8.86 -13.41 -9.51
CA LEU A 98 8.87 -11.94 -9.44
C LEU A 98 8.79 -11.28 -10.82
N GLU A 99 9.10 -11.99 -11.90
CA GLU A 99 8.98 -11.45 -13.26
C GLU A 99 7.54 -11.03 -13.57
N GLN A 100 7.41 -9.96 -14.35
CA GLN A 100 6.11 -9.40 -14.75
C GLN A 100 5.78 -9.81 -16.20
N THR A 101 5.84 -11.11 -16.45
CA THR A 101 5.61 -11.69 -17.79
C THR A 101 4.23 -12.32 -17.95
N GLY A 102 3.54 -12.63 -16.85
CA GLY A 102 2.30 -13.40 -16.83
C GLY A 102 2.46 -14.87 -17.20
N LYS A 103 3.70 -15.35 -17.39
CA LYS A 103 4.00 -16.71 -17.78
C LYS A 103 3.92 -17.68 -16.59
N LYS A 104 3.81 -18.95 -16.94
CA LYS A 104 3.98 -20.07 -16.00
C LYS A 104 5.33 -20.73 -16.27
N TYR A 105 5.99 -21.10 -15.19
CA TYR A 105 7.29 -21.79 -15.20
C TYR A 105 7.12 -23.11 -14.45
N ILE A 106 7.86 -24.14 -14.85
CA ILE A 106 7.97 -25.38 -14.07
C ILE A 106 9.37 -25.41 -13.49
N ILE A 107 9.46 -25.33 -12.17
CA ILE A 107 10.73 -25.33 -11.44
C ILE A 107 10.65 -26.46 -10.41
N ASN A 108 11.59 -27.40 -10.49
CA ASN A 108 11.63 -28.59 -9.61
C ASN A 108 10.31 -29.39 -9.58
N GLY A 109 9.56 -29.40 -10.71
CA GLY A 109 8.28 -30.11 -10.81
C GLY A 109 7.06 -29.33 -10.32
N GLU A 110 7.24 -28.13 -9.79
CA GLU A 110 6.15 -27.24 -9.36
C GLU A 110 5.84 -26.15 -10.38
N GLU A 111 4.55 -25.88 -10.62
CA GLU A 111 4.12 -24.79 -11.46
C GLU A 111 4.19 -23.46 -10.68
N ILE A 112 5.05 -22.56 -11.13
CA ILE A 112 5.21 -21.22 -10.59
C ILE A 112 4.64 -20.21 -11.59
N LYS A 113 3.69 -19.39 -11.14
CA LYS A 113 3.11 -18.32 -11.95
C LYS A 113 3.82 -16.99 -11.68
N ALA A 114 4.36 -16.39 -12.72
CA ALA A 114 4.87 -15.03 -12.70
C ALA A 114 3.77 -13.99 -12.44
N ARG A 115 4.15 -12.80 -11.98
CA ARG A 115 3.22 -11.68 -11.82
C ARG A 115 2.60 -11.29 -13.17
N LYS A 116 1.46 -10.56 -13.11
CA LYS A 116 0.76 -10.07 -14.30
C LYS A 116 1.73 -9.34 -15.24
N LYS A 117 1.56 -9.55 -16.54
CA LYS A 117 2.39 -8.94 -17.58
C LYS A 117 2.34 -7.40 -17.53
N THR A 118 3.51 -6.79 -17.44
CA THR A 118 3.76 -5.34 -17.57
C THR A 118 5.08 -5.13 -18.31
N SER A 119 5.53 -3.89 -18.44
CA SER A 119 6.89 -3.54 -18.91
C SER A 119 7.89 -3.34 -17.77
N ASN A 120 7.46 -3.51 -16.52
CA ASN A 120 8.30 -3.26 -15.34
C ASN A 120 9.32 -4.38 -15.13
N LYS A 121 10.39 -4.05 -14.42
CA LYS A 121 11.44 -5.00 -14.05
C LYS A 121 10.97 -5.95 -12.95
N TRP A 122 11.64 -7.09 -12.81
CA TRP A 122 11.29 -8.13 -11.83
C TRP A 122 11.30 -7.66 -10.36
N PHE A 123 12.10 -6.67 -10.01
CA PHE A 123 12.21 -6.12 -8.66
C PHE A 123 11.31 -4.91 -8.41
N GLU A 124 10.64 -4.40 -9.44
CA GLU A 124 9.72 -3.26 -9.32
C GLU A 124 8.32 -3.71 -8.90
N THR A 125 7.60 -2.85 -8.20
CA THR A 125 6.17 -3.07 -7.91
C THR A 125 5.38 -3.13 -9.22
N GLN A 126 4.15 -3.68 -9.16
CA GLN A 126 3.35 -3.85 -10.37
C GLN A 126 2.80 -2.52 -10.90
N ASP A 127 2.41 -1.61 -10.00
CA ASP A 127 1.92 -0.29 -10.37
C ASP A 127 3.07 0.73 -10.40
N SER A 128 3.06 1.54 -11.45
CA SER A 128 3.88 2.75 -11.50
C SER A 128 3.18 3.87 -10.72
N ILE A 129 3.78 4.27 -9.62
CA ILE A 129 3.25 5.32 -8.73
C ILE A 129 3.86 6.66 -9.14
N SER A 130 3.07 7.57 -9.74
CA SER A 130 3.49 8.92 -10.12
C SER A 130 3.30 9.96 -9.02
N TYR A 131 2.61 9.60 -7.94
CA TYR A 131 2.23 10.48 -6.82
C TYR A 131 3.01 10.15 -5.54
N TRP A 132 4.30 9.88 -5.66
CA TRP A 132 5.20 9.59 -4.54
C TRP A 132 5.11 10.62 -3.43
N ASP A 133 5.15 11.91 -3.78
CA ASP A 133 5.18 13.01 -2.81
C ASP A 133 3.87 13.14 -2.01
N ASP A 134 2.76 12.62 -2.53
CA ASP A 134 1.48 12.65 -1.83
C ASP A 134 1.43 11.67 -0.64
N PHE A 135 2.29 10.65 -0.62
CA PHE A 135 2.45 9.80 0.57
C PHE A 135 3.11 10.51 1.75
N PHE A 136 3.84 11.59 1.51
CA PHE A 136 4.49 12.39 2.55
C PHE A 136 3.65 13.58 3.02
N LYS A 137 2.37 13.61 2.62
CA LYS A 137 1.39 14.58 3.11
C LYS A 137 0.44 13.91 4.11
N PRO A 138 -0.13 14.66 5.07
CA PRO A 138 -1.27 14.21 5.84
C PRO A 138 -2.40 13.79 4.88
N LYS A 139 -3.05 12.68 5.16
CA LYS A 139 -4.04 12.09 4.25
C LYS A 139 -5.20 11.46 4.98
N ILE A 140 -6.33 11.35 4.30
CA ILE A 140 -7.45 10.52 4.74
C ILE A 140 -7.45 9.25 3.91
N VAL A 141 -7.53 8.11 4.60
CA VAL A 141 -7.47 6.76 4.03
C VAL A 141 -8.79 6.05 4.27
N TRP A 142 -9.25 5.27 3.30
CA TRP A 142 -10.43 4.41 3.45
C TRP A 142 -10.30 3.16 2.58
N ALA A 143 -11.03 2.12 2.97
CA ALA A 143 -11.10 0.89 2.18
C ALA A 143 -11.94 1.11 0.91
N ARG A 144 -11.46 0.65 -0.25
CA ARG A 144 -12.20 0.69 -1.52
C ARG A 144 -13.54 -0.02 -1.44
N LEU A 145 -13.59 -1.10 -0.65
CA LEU A 145 -14.81 -1.84 -0.33
C LEU A 145 -14.94 -1.83 1.20
N MET A 146 -15.93 -1.11 1.71
CA MET A 146 -16.29 -1.15 3.11
C MET A 146 -17.39 -2.18 3.30
N ARG A 147 -17.06 -3.32 3.93
CA ARG A 147 -18.08 -4.29 4.35
C ARG A 147 -18.78 -3.77 5.60
N ILE A 148 -20.10 -3.92 5.61
CA ILE A 148 -20.95 -3.58 6.76
C ILE A 148 -21.53 -4.91 7.26
N SER A 149 -20.99 -5.44 8.35
CA SER A 149 -21.66 -6.52 9.08
C SER A 149 -22.56 -5.94 10.16
N LYS A 150 -23.58 -6.69 10.60
CA LYS A 150 -24.47 -6.26 11.69
C LYS A 150 -23.72 -5.91 12.97
N SER A 151 -22.60 -6.59 13.24
CA SER A 151 -21.73 -6.35 14.40
C SER A 151 -20.81 -5.15 14.26
N GLU A 152 -20.62 -4.62 13.05
CA GLU A 152 -19.69 -3.53 12.75
C GLU A 152 -20.38 -2.24 12.28
N ILE A 153 -21.71 -2.20 12.31
CA ILE A 153 -22.49 -1.07 11.81
C ILE A 153 -22.13 0.25 12.53
N ASP A 154 -21.84 0.18 13.81
CA ASP A 154 -21.47 1.34 14.62
C ASP A 154 -20.09 1.90 14.25
N SER A 155 -19.22 1.08 13.65
CA SER A 155 -17.92 1.50 13.18
C SER A 155 -17.92 2.01 11.73
N PHE A 156 -19.05 1.92 11.03
CA PHE A 156 -19.22 2.41 9.65
C PHE A 156 -19.69 3.88 9.63
N PRO A 157 -19.17 4.68 8.68
CA PRO A 157 -18.08 4.44 7.76
C PRO A 157 -16.72 4.59 8.43
N ARG A 158 -15.65 4.06 7.79
CA ARG A 158 -14.29 4.10 8.31
C ARG A 158 -13.39 4.95 7.41
N PHE A 159 -13.38 6.25 7.66
CA PHE A 159 -12.39 7.17 7.11
C PHE A 159 -11.38 7.50 8.20
N SER A 160 -10.11 7.25 7.91
CA SER A 160 -9.02 7.31 8.88
C SER A 160 -8.05 8.41 8.50
N LYS A 161 -7.66 9.23 9.47
CA LYS A 161 -6.52 10.13 9.29
C LYS A 161 -5.24 9.31 9.41
N ALA A 162 -4.36 9.40 8.42
CA ALA A 162 -3.06 8.77 8.43
C ALA A 162 -1.95 9.81 8.32
N ASP A 163 -0.87 9.56 9.05
CA ASP A 163 0.28 10.45 9.11
C ASP A 163 1.07 10.47 7.80
N ALA A 164 1.90 11.50 7.64
CA ALA A 164 2.85 11.61 6.55
C ALA A 164 3.84 10.44 6.57
N GLY A 165 4.20 9.94 5.38
CA GLY A 165 5.16 8.84 5.23
C GLY A 165 4.55 7.44 5.25
N TYR A 166 3.29 7.27 5.71
CA TYR A 166 2.60 5.99 5.57
C TYR A 166 2.11 5.77 4.15
N PHE A 167 2.44 4.61 3.61
CA PHE A 167 1.90 4.09 2.35
C PHE A 167 0.65 3.26 2.61
N VAL A 168 -0.12 2.96 1.56
CA VAL A 168 -1.34 2.16 1.69
C VAL A 168 -1.41 1.13 0.57
N VAL A 169 -1.93 -0.07 0.85
CA VAL A 169 -2.10 -1.12 -0.16
C VAL A 169 -3.25 -0.80 -1.13
N ASP A 170 -3.29 -1.46 -2.27
CA ASP A 170 -4.27 -1.26 -3.36
C ASP A 170 -5.74 -1.49 -2.97
N SER A 171 -6.01 -2.19 -1.87
CA SER A 171 -7.36 -2.31 -1.31
C SER A 171 -7.84 -1.03 -0.60
N LEU A 172 -6.96 -0.05 -0.45
CA LEU A 172 -7.23 1.26 0.12
C LEU A 172 -7.16 2.34 -0.97
N CYS A 173 -7.89 3.43 -0.71
CA CYS A 173 -7.71 4.71 -1.38
C CYS A 173 -7.32 5.76 -0.33
N PHE A 174 -6.76 6.87 -0.81
CA PHE A 174 -6.49 8.01 0.04
C PHE A 174 -6.69 9.32 -0.71
N PHE A 175 -6.90 10.39 0.00
CA PHE A 175 -6.84 11.73 -0.54
C PHE A 175 -5.99 12.66 0.32
N THR A 176 -5.36 13.61 -0.33
CA THR A 176 -4.60 14.71 0.25
C THR A 176 -5.23 16.03 -0.17
N GLY A 177 -4.94 17.12 0.55
CA GLY A 177 -5.41 18.45 0.17
C GLY A 177 -5.75 19.32 1.38
N LYS A 178 -6.39 20.45 1.11
CA LYS A 178 -6.77 21.41 2.15
C LYS A 178 -8.06 20.98 2.87
N GLY A 179 -8.12 21.24 4.16
CA GLY A 179 -9.34 21.01 4.97
C GLY A 179 -9.69 19.55 5.19
N ILE A 180 -8.74 18.62 4.99
CA ILE A 180 -8.98 17.16 5.09
C ILE A 180 -9.51 16.75 6.47
N ASP A 181 -9.15 17.44 7.57
CA ASP A 181 -9.65 17.14 8.91
C ASP A 181 -11.16 17.37 9.00
N LYS A 182 -11.66 18.52 8.47
CA LYS A 182 -13.10 18.83 8.40
C LYS A 182 -13.83 17.81 7.52
N LEU A 183 -13.23 17.46 6.40
CA LEU A 183 -13.79 16.47 5.48
C LEU A 183 -13.84 15.08 6.12
N CYS A 184 -12.81 14.67 6.86
CA CYS A 184 -12.81 13.41 7.60
C CYS A 184 -13.94 13.35 8.63
N THR A 185 -14.12 14.42 9.39
CA THR A 185 -15.23 14.54 10.36
C THR A 185 -16.58 14.43 9.68
N PHE A 186 -16.78 15.14 8.56
CA PHE A 186 -18.02 15.06 7.79
C PHE A 186 -18.28 13.65 7.25
N LEU A 187 -17.28 13.03 6.62
CA LEU A 187 -17.38 11.68 6.02
C LEU A 187 -17.67 10.59 7.05
N ASN A 188 -17.29 10.80 8.31
CA ASN A 188 -17.59 9.89 9.42
C ASN A 188 -18.86 10.30 10.21
N SER A 189 -19.57 11.35 9.81
CA SER A 189 -20.76 11.83 10.55
C SER A 189 -21.97 10.91 10.38
N SER A 190 -22.93 11.00 11.30
CA SER A 190 -24.20 10.28 11.20
C SER A 190 -24.99 10.67 9.94
N LEU A 191 -24.88 11.93 9.49
CA LEU A 191 -25.50 12.39 8.24
C LEU A 191 -24.91 11.69 7.03
N ALA A 192 -23.58 11.60 6.95
CA ALA A 192 -22.89 10.87 5.87
C ALA A 192 -23.21 9.36 5.95
N THR A 193 -23.23 8.77 7.13
CA THR A 193 -23.64 7.37 7.35
C THR A 193 -25.04 7.13 6.80
N TYR A 194 -26.03 7.97 7.17
CA TYR A 194 -27.38 7.86 6.64
C TYR A 194 -27.43 7.95 5.11
N TYR A 195 -26.68 8.88 4.52
CA TYR A 195 -26.59 9.03 3.07
C TYR A 195 -26.01 7.79 2.40
N TYR A 196 -24.93 7.20 2.95
CA TYR A 196 -24.32 5.98 2.39
C TYR A 196 -25.29 4.81 2.46
N LEU A 197 -25.92 4.57 3.59
CA LEU A 197 -26.87 3.46 3.75
C LEU A 197 -28.08 3.56 2.80
N LYS A 198 -28.44 4.77 2.36
CA LYS A 198 -29.57 5.00 1.44
C LYS A 198 -29.17 4.94 -0.04
N ASN A 199 -27.93 5.29 -0.39
CA ASN A 199 -27.53 5.55 -1.77
C ASN A 199 -26.40 4.65 -2.30
N ILE A 200 -25.76 3.85 -1.44
CA ILE A 200 -24.69 2.94 -1.84
C ILE A 200 -25.23 1.52 -1.74
N ALA A 201 -24.95 0.70 -2.77
CA ALA A 201 -25.27 -0.71 -2.73
C ALA A 201 -24.56 -1.38 -1.55
N ILE A 202 -25.34 -1.94 -0.63
CA ILE A 202 -24.86 -2.76 0.46
C ILE A 202 -24.86 -4.19 -0.05
N LEU A 203 -23.69 -4.83 -0.05
CA LEU A 203 -23.62 -6.26 -0.30
C LEU A 203 -24.09 -6.96 0.99
N ASP A 204 -25.32 -7.46 0.96
CA ASP A 204 -25.81 -8.38 1.99
C ASP A 204 -24.99 -9.69 1.92
N ASN A 205 -24.42 -10.08 3.05
CA ASN A 205 -23.77 -11.40 3.21
C ASN A 205 -24.77 -12.36 3.83
#